data_f1b03b434fe4323d2a2e4d9e93eec36c
#
_entry.id   f1b03b434fe4323d2a2e4d9e93eec36c
#
_cell.length_a   1.000
_cell.length_b   1.000
_cell.length_c   1.000
_cell.angle_alpha   90.00
_cell.angle_beta   90.00
_cell.angle_gamma   90.00
#
_symmetry.space_group_name_H-M   'P 1'
#
loop_
_entity.id
_entity.type
_entity.pdbx_description
1 polymer ?
#
loop_
_entity_poly.entity_id
_entity_poly.type
_entity_poly.pdbx_seq_one_letter_code
_entity_poly.pdbx_strand_id
1 'polypeptide(L)'
;MAEGFRPVSNTPPIGFVGKLKFYGRMLLDLQILTIYRHIKQQLPTYSGNVLDIGCGQSPYKFLLNASATQYYGIDIVDADKFDYQNSDITPFNGEDIPFEDGKFNAVICTEVLEHVQHYQKLINEMYRVMQPGAKAIVTIPWSARYHYAPYDFFRYTPSSLKTMFAAFSKAEIVNRGTDIPNIANKVIVLWFRNLLPAQAWKWLFVPIWIILSPILMLTVLAAHIALIFGIGSTDDPLGYTILLTK
;
A
#
# COMPACT_ATOMS: atom_id res chain seq x y z
N MET A 1 0.51 -11.82 20.21
CA MET A 1 -0.85 -11.91 19.64
C MET A 1 -0.79 -11.24 18.28
N ALA A 2 -1.34 -11.86 17.24
CA ALA A 2 -1.50 -11.23 15.94
C ALA A 2 -2.43 -10.02 16.07
N GLU A 3 -2.17 -8.98 15.29
CA GLU A 3 -3.02 -7.80 15.22
C GLU A 3 -4.35 -8.20 14.56
N GLY A 4 -5.47 -7.94 15.23
CA GLY A 4 -6.79 -8.23 14.65
C GLY A 4 -7.05 -7.39 13.39
N PHE A 5 -8.03 -7.82 12.61
CA PHE A 5 -8.43 -7.12 11.39
C PHE A 5 -8.94 -5.71 11.73
N ARG A 6 -8.07 -4.74 11.63
CA ARG A 6 -8.38 -3.30 11.71
C ARG A 6 -7.48 -2.57 10.72
N PRO A 7 -8.02 -2.15 9.58
CA PRO A 7 -7.26 -1.36 8.62
C PRO A 7 -6.79 -0.06 9.29
N VAL A 8 -5.51 0.25 9.11
CA VAL A 8 -4.98 1.54 9.55
C VAL A 8 -5.57 2.60 8.62
N SER A 9 -6.35 3.52 9.18
CA SER A 9 -6.92 4.61 8.41
C SER A 9 -5.82 5.45 7.77
N ASN A 10 -5.77 5.44 6.45
CA ASN A 10 -4.92 6.30 5.64
C ASN A 10 -5.83 7.28 4.92
N THR A 11 -5.91 8.51 5.44
CA THR A 11 -6.82 9.54 4.95
C THR A 11 -6.10 10.49 3.98
N PRO A 12 -6.81 11.06 2.99
CA PRO A 12 -6.22 12.06 2.11
C PRO A 12 -5.75 13.31 2.87
N PRO A 13 -4.74 14.04 2.38
CA PRO A 13 -4.13 15.19 3.05
C PRO A 13 -4.99 16.46 2.94
N ILE A 14 -6.15 16.48 3.59
CA ILE A 14 -7.08 17.62 3.57
C ILE A 14 -6.72 18.61 4.69
N GLY A 15 -6.63 19.88 4.34
CA GLY A 15 -6.28 20.96 5.26
C GLY A 15 -4.83 20.85 5.79
N PHE A 16 -4.44 21.80 6.65
CA PHE A 16 -3.07 21.88 7.19
C PHE A 16 -2.72 20.67 8.06
N VAL A 17 -3.59 20.32 8.99
CA VAL A 17 -3.36 19.19 9.93
C VAL A 17 -3.35 17.85 9.18
N GLY A 18 -4.25 17.66 8.19
CA GLY A 18 -4.26 16.45 7.37
C GLY A 18 -2.97 16.30 6.56
N LYS A 19 -2.48 17.40 5.97
CA LYS A 19 -1.17 17.41 5.27
C LYS A 19 -0.02 17.07 6.20
N LEU A 20 0.02 17.68 7.40
CA LEU A 20 1.07 17.42 8.37
C LEU A 20 1.07 15.94 8.81
N LYS A 21 -0.10 15.37 9.09
CA LYS A 21 -0.24 13.94 9.45
C LYS A 21 0.18 13.03 8.29
N PHE A 22 -0.32 13.28 7.09
CA PHE A 22 -0.06 12.45 5.90
C PHE A 22 1.42 12.43 5.53
N TYR A 23 2.04 13.60 5.38
CA TYR A 23 3.46 13.70 5.00
C TYR A 23 4.40 13.43 6.17
N GLY A 24 4.05 13.86 7.39
CA GLY A 24 4.83 13.60 8.58
C GLY A 24 4.95 12.11 8.91
N ARG A 25 3.88 11.33 8.67
CA ARG A 25 3.92 9.87 8.80
C ARG A 25 5.00 9.24 7.93
N MET A 26 5.25 9.76 6.72
CA MET A 26 6.22 9.22 5.78
C MET A 26 7.68 9.32 6.26
N LEU A 27 7.95 10.11 7.31
CA LEU A 27 9.29 10.13 7.93
C LEU A 27 9.62 8.78 8.60
N LEU A 28 8.61 8.08 9.11
CA LEU A 28 8.78 6.84 9.86
C LEU A 28 8.12 5.64 9.19
N ASP A 29 7.09 5.85 8.39
CA ASP A 29 6.42 4.79 7.63
C ASP A 29 7.00 4.70 6.21
N LEU A 30 8.09 3.93 6.08
CA LEU A 30 8.83 3.78 4.83
C LEU A 30 8.02 2.99 3.78
N GLN A 31 7.06 2.15 4.21
CA GLN A 31 6.13 1.48 3.30
C GLN A 31 5.27 2.51 2.58
N ILE A 32 4.56 3.35 3.34
CA ILE A 32 3.71 4.41 2.76
C ILE A 32 4.53 5.41 1.95
N LEU A 33 5.73 5.79 2.41
CA LEU A 33 6.62 6.67 1.65
C LEU A 33 6.93 6.12 0.25
N THR A 34 7.30 4.84 0.17
CA THR A 34 7.67 4.22 -1.12
C THR A 34 6.46 3.98 -2.02
N ILE A 35 5.30 3.60 -1.46
CA ILE A 35 4.03 3.53 -2.18
C ILE A 35 3.70 4.90 -2.77
N TYR A 36 3.68 5.94 -1.93
CA TYR A 36 3.36 7.30 -2.35
C TYR A 36 4.26 7.82 -3.48
N ARG A 37 5.57 7.54 -3.42
CA ARG A 37 6.53 7.94 -4.48
C ARG A 37 6.14 7.38 -5.84
N HIS A 38 5.78 6.09 -5.91
CA HIS A 38 5.40 5.44 -7.18
C HIS A 38 4.02 5.88 -7.66
N ILE A 39 3.05 5.94 -6.76
CA ILE A 39 1.69 6.39 -7.07
C ILE A 39 1.68 7.84 -7.56
N LYS A 40 2.44 8.74 -6.91
CA LYS A 40 2.58 10.15 -7.31
C LYS A 40 3.13 10.32 -8.74
N GLN A 41 3.93 9.38 -9.22
CA GLN A 41 4.45 9.41 -10.59
C GLN A 41 3.40 8.93 -11.62
N GLN A 42 2.54 8.00 -11.24
CA GLN A 42 1.63 7.33 -12.17
C GLN A 42 0.25 8.00 -12.25
N LEU A 43 -0.38 8.28 -11.10
CA LEU A 43 -1.75 8.76 -11.06
C LEU A 43 -2.02 10.05 -11.85
N PRO A 44 -1.13 11.04 -11.87
CA PRO A 44 -1.34 12.24 -12.70
C PRO A 44 -1.41 11.98 -14.21
N THR A 45 -0.97 10.80 -14.67
CA THR A 45 -1.01 10.37 -16.08
C THR A 45 -2.31 9.67 -16.45
N TYR A 46 -3.15 9.34 -15.48
CA TYR A 46 -4.41 8.62 -15.70
C TYR A 46 -5.50 9.57 -16.15
N SER A 47 -6.38 9.08 -17.02
CA SER A 47 -7.54 9.83 -17.54
C SER A 47 -8.71 8.88 -17.77
N GLY A 48 -9.90 9.43 -17.96
CA GLY A 48 -11.13 8.67 -18.14
C GLY A 48 -11.61 8.00 -16.83
N ASN A 49 -12.22 6.83 -16.94
CA ASN A 49 -12.73 6.09 -15.79
C ASN A 49 -11.58 5.40 -15.04
N VAL A 50 -11.42 5.72 -13.77
CA VAL A 50 -10.38 5.15 -12.88
C VAL A 50 -11.04 4.35 -11.78
N LEU A 51 -10.72 3.06 -11.69
CA LEU A 51 -11.14 2.17 -10.60
C LEU A 51 -10.06 2.10 -9.53
N ASP A 52 -10.45 2.23 -8.27
CA ASP A 52 -9.60 2.02 -7.09
C ASP A 52 -10.14 0.82 -6.30
N ILE A 53 -9.40 -0.29 -6.33
CA ILE A 53 -9.78 -1.57 -5.70
C ILE A 53 -9.19 -1.61 -4.28
N GLY A 54 -10.05 -1.86 -3.28
CA GLY A 54 -9.65 -1.77 -1.88
C GLY A 54 -9.34 -0.33 -1.49
N CYS A 55 -10.20 0.60 -1.93
CA CYS A 55 -9.93 2.05 -1.89
C CYS A 55 -9.87 2.62 -0.46
N GLY A 56 -10.46 1.96 0.54
CA GLY A 56 -10.53 2.48 1.91
C GLY A 56 -10.99 3.93 1.96
N GLN A 57 -10.20 4.79 2.58
CA GLN A 57 -10.44 6.25 2.65
C GLN A 57 -9.99 7.01 1.39
N SER A 58 -9.70 6.33 0.29
CA SER A 58 -9.21 6.91 -0.97
C SER A 58 -8.01 7.85 -0.79
N PRO A 59 -6.94 7.40 -0.10
CA PRO A 59 -5.85 8.27 0.36
C PRO A 59 -5.08 8.93 -0.76
N TYR A 60 -5.14 8.40 -1.97
CA TYR A 60 -4.39 8.87 -3.14
C TYR A 60 -5.25 9.53 -4.22
N LYS A 61 -6.58 9.56 -4.06
CA LYS A 61 -7.52 10.16 -5.02
C LYS A 61 -7.12 11.59 -5.42
N PHE A 62 -6.58 12.38 -4.48
CA PHE A 62 -6.14 13.76 -4.70
C PHE A 62 -4.99 13.92 -5.72
N LEU A 63 -4.31 12.83 -6.09
CA LEU A 63 -3.25 12.83 -7.11
C LEU A 63 -3.81 12.69 -8.54
N LEU A 64 -5.06 12.29 -8.69
CA LEU A 64 -5.73 12.22 -9.97
C LEU A 64 -6.10 13.63 -10.47
N ASN A 65 -6.05 13.84 -11.77
CA ASN A 65 -6.56 15.07 -12.36
C ASN A 65 -8.09 15.04 -12.38
N ALA A 66 -8.73 15.74 -11.45
CA ALA A 66 -10.19 15.74 -11.28
C ALA A 66 -10.97 16.21 -12.52
N SER A 67 -10.36 17.01 -13.41
CA SER A 67 -11.00 17.45 -14.66
C SER A 67 -10.88 16.42 -15.79
N ALA A 68 -9.98 15.45 -15.66
CA ALA A 68 -9.72 14.44 -16.70
C ALA A 68 -10.13 13.02 -16.27
N THR A 69 -10.55 12.81 -15.01
CA THR A 69 -10.83 11.49 -14.47
C THR A 69 -12.20 11.43 -13.79
N GLN A 70 -12.90 10.31 -14.01
CA GLN A 70 -14.05 9.89 -13.21
C GLN A 70 -13.59 8.76 -12.28
N TYR A 71 -13.63 9.01 -10.97
CA TYR A 71 -13.17 8.05 -9.95
C TYR A 71 -14.30 7.12 -9.50
N TYR A 72 -13.95 5.83 -9.35
CA TYR A 72 -14.80 4.78 -8.81
C TYR A 72 -14.01 4.02 -7.75
N GLY A 73 -14.45 4.04 -6.50
CA GLY A 73 -13.85 3.27 -5.41
C GLY A 73 -14.68 2.03 -5.09
N ILE A 74 -14.02 0.88 -4.93
CA ILE A 74 -14.66 -0.32 -4.39
C ILE A 74 -13.90 -0.82 -3.17
N ASP A 75 -14.64 -1.34 -2.19
CA ASP A 75 -14.08 -2.01 -1.01
C ASP A 75 -15.02 -3.12 -0.56
N ILE A 76 -14.55 -3.99 0.36
CA ILE A 76 -15.37 -5.13 0.83
C ILE A 76 -16.64 -4.65 1.53
N VAL A 77 -17.69 -5.48 1.51
CA VAL A 77 -19.01 -5.17 2.08
C VAL A 77 -18.95 -4.75 3.56
N ASP A 78 -17.98 -5.27 4.30
CA ASP A 78 -17.77 -4.94 5.72
C ASP A 78 -16.96 -3.66 5.96
N ALA A 79 -16.64 -2.89 4.92
CA ALA A 79 -15.86 -1.65 5.03
C ALA A 79 -16.53 -0.62 5.97
N ASP A 80 -17.85 -0.62 6.08
CA ASP A 80 -18.59 0.23 7.04
C ASP A 80 -18.21 -0.03 8.50
N LYS A 81 -17.74 -1.24 8.83
CA LYS A 81 -17.28 -1.61 10.18
C LYS A 81 -15.93 -0.99 10.54
N PHE A 82 -15.25 -0.38 9.57
CA PHE A 82 -13.94 0.24 9.74
C PHE A 82 -13.98 1.76 9.94
N ASP A 83 -15.17 2.34 10.20
CA ASP A 83 -15.39 3.79 10.34
C ASP A 83 -14.88 4.59 9.11
N TYR A 84 -14.95 4.01 7.91
CA TYR A 84 -14.63 4.73 6.69
C TYR A 84 -15.68 5.81 6.41
N GLN A 85 -15.27 7.06 6.49
CA GLN A 85 -16.10 8.22 6.11
C GLN A 85 -15.91 8.52 4.61
N ASN A 86 -16.18 7.53 3.76
CA ASN A 86 -15.98 7.66 2.32
C ASN A 86 -17.28 7.28 1.59
N SER A 87 -17.99 8.29 1.10
CA SER A 87 -19.24 8.11 0.35
C SER A 87 -19.03 7.56 -1.07
N ASP A 88 -17.80 7.51 -1.54
CA ASP A 88 -17.47 7.08 -2.91
C ASP A 88 -17.26 5.55 -3.01
N ILE A 89 -17.42 4.82 -1.90
CA ILE A 89 -17.22 3.37 -1.87
C ILE A 89 -18.45 2.65 -2.44
N THR A 90 -18.24 1.86 -3.49
CA THR A 90 -19.18 0.84 -3.92
C THR A 90 -18.80 -0.49 -3.25
N PRO A 91 -19.65 -1.08 -2.39
CA PRO A 91 -19.32 -2.34 -1.73
C PRO A 91 -19.28 -3.51 -2.72
N PHE A 92 -18.31 -4.43 -2.55
CA PHE A 92 -18.20 -5.65 -3.32
C PHE A 92 -17.79 -6.84 -2.42
N ASN A 93 -17.81 -8.05 -2.96
CA ASN A 93 -17.53 -9.28 -2.19
C ASN A 93 -16.03 -9.62 -2.06
N GLY A 94 -15.14 -8.76 -2.55
CA GLY A 94 -13.69 -8.99 -2.56
C GLY A 94 -13.17 -9.79 -3.76
N GLU A 95 -14.05 -10.30 -4.62
CA GLU A 95 -13.70 -11.17 -5.74
C GLU A 95 -14.31 -10.71 -7.08
N ASP A 96 -15.62 -10.42 -7.11
CA ASP A 96 -16.36 -10.08 -8.33
C ASP A 96 -16.53 -8.56 -8.42
N ILE A 97 -15.89 -7.91 -9.38
CA ILE A 97 -15.97 -6.47 -9.56
C ILE A 97 -17.32 -6.09 -10.19
N PRO A 98 -18.17 -5.28 -9.53
CA PRO A 98 -19.56 -5.03 -9.94
C PRO A 98 -19.67 -4.02 -11.09
N PHE A 99 -18.84 -4.18 -12.11
CA PHE A 99 -18.82 -3.33 -13.29
C PHE A 99 -18.70 -4.17 -14.58
N GLU A 100 -19.15 -3.59 -15.67
CA GLU A 100 -19.11 -4.19 -17.00
C GLU A 100 -17.69 -4.32 -17.56
N ASP A 101 -17.53 -5.20 -18.55
CA ASP A 101 -16.27 -5.41 -19.25
C ASP A 101 -15.79 -4.13 -19.93
N GLY A 102 -14.49 -3.86 -19.83
CA GLY A 102 -13.85 -2.76 -20.54
C GLY A 102 -14.33 -1.36 -20.13
N LYS A 103 -14.83 -1.19 -18.91
CA LYS A 103 -15.30 0.11 -18.42
C LYS A 103 -14.16 1.09 -18.10
N PHE A 104 -13.02 0.59 -17.61
CA PHE A 104 -12.00 1.42 -16.99
C PHE A 104 -10.79 1.69 -17.88
N ASN A 105 -10.35 2.94 -17.89
CA ASN A 105 -9.14 3.41 -18.57
C ASN A 105 -7.89 3.23 -17.69
N ALA A 106 -8.08 3.20 -16.35
CA ALA A 106 -7.01 2.92 -15.41
C ALA A 106 -7.52 2.22 -14.16
N VAL A 107 -6.63 1.45 -13.49
CA VAL A 107 -6.92 0.75 -12.23
C VAL A 107 -5.83 1.04 -11.21
N ILE A 108 -6.23 1.22 -9.96
CA ILE A 108 -5.40 1.34 -8.76
C ILE A 108 -5.73 0.16 -7.86
N CYS A 109 -4.71 -0.54 -7.33
CA CYS A 109 -4.90 -1.62 -6.36
C CYS A 109 -3.69 -1.62 -5.40
N THR A 110 -3.86 -1.05 -4.20
CA THR A 110 -2.74 -0.80 -3.29
C THR A 110 -2.86 -1.60 -2.01
N GLU A 111 -1.89 -2.54 -1.78
CA GLU A 111 -1.82 -3.38 -0.57
C GLU A 111 -3.16 -4.12 -0.33
N VAL A 112 -3.65 -4.83 -1.35
CA VAL A 112 -4.93 -5.56 -1.33
C VAL A 112 -4.74 -7.06 -1.59
N LEU A 113 -3.94 -7.43 -2.59
CA LEU A 113 -3.88 -8.83 -3.06
C LEU A 113 -3.34 -9.81 -2.02
N GLU A 114 -2.53 -9.34 -1.07
CA GLU A 114 -2.07 -10.14 0.07
C GLU A 114 -3.20 -10.57 1.01
N HIS A 115 -4.31 -9.83 0.99
CA HIS A 115 -5.50 -10.05 1.82
C HIS A 115 -6.61 -10.83 1.10
N VAL A 116 -6.43 -11.15 -0.16
CA VAL A 116 -7.43 -11.85 -0.99
C VAL A 116 -7.03 -13.30 -1.17
N GLN A 117 -7.79 -14.23 -0.61
CA GLN A 117 -7.50 -15.66 -0.69
C GLN A 117 -7.52 -16.16 -2.14
N HIS A 118 -8.47 -15.69 -2.94
CA HIS A 118 -8.63 -16.03 -4.35
C HIS A 118 -8.11 -14.90 -5.27
N TYR A 119 -6.89 -14.42 -4.99
CA TYR A 119 -6.29 -13.27 -5.68
C TYR A 119 -6.29 -13.39 -7.21
N GLN A 120 -6.16 -14.62 -7.76
CA GLN A 120 -6.17 -14.81 -9.21
C GLN A 120 -7.54 -14.46 -9.82
N LYS A 121 -8.64 -14.75 -9.11
CA LYS A 121 -9.98 -14.34 -9.54
C LYS A 121 -10.08 -12.81 -9.61
N LEU A 122 -9.63 -12.12 -8.57
CA LEU A 122 -9.64 -10.65 -8.55
C LEU A 122 -8.74 -10.04 -9.66
N ILE A 123 -7.59 -10.65 -9.96
CA ILE A 123 -6.72 -10.22 -11.07
C ILE A 123 -7.43 -10.42 -12.42
N ASN A 124 -8.14 -11.53 -12.62
CA ASN A 124 -8.91 -11.79 -13.83
C ASN A 124 -10.05 -10.79 -14.00
N GLU A 125 -10.75 -10.46 -12.91
CA GLU A 125 -11.79 -9.43 -12.88
C GLU A 125 -11.23 -8.03 -13.17
N MET A 126 -10.08 -7.69 -12.55
CA MET A 126 -9.37 -6.45 -12.87
C MET A 126 -9.06 -6.37 -14.37
N TYR A 127 -8.53 -7.46 -14.94
CA TYR A 127 -8.28 -7.53 -16.39
C TYR A 127 -9.59 -7.37 -17.20
N ARG A 128 -10.66 -8.05 -16.81
CA ARG A 128 -11.98 -8.01 -17.49
C ARG A 128 -12.51 -6.59 -17.61
N VAL A 129 -12.52 -5.85 -16.50
CA VAL A 129 -13.12 -4.50 -16.45
C VAL A 129 -12.25 -3.40 -17.08
N MET A 130 -10.96 -3.66 -17.34
CA MET A 130 -10.07 -2.74 -18.04
C MET A 130 -10.34 -2.70 -19.54
N GLN A 131 -10.21 -1.53 -20.15
CA GLN A 131 -10.22 -1.37 -21.62
C GLN A 131 -8.92 -1.90 -22.23
N PRO A 132 -8.90 -2.31 -23.51
CA PRO A 132 -7.66 -2.55 -24.22
C PRO A 132 -6.73 -1.32 -24.15
N GLY A 133 -5.46 -1.54 -23.81
CA GLY A 133 -4.47 -0.48 -23.60
C GLY A 133 -4.58 0.29 -22.27
N ALA A 134 -5.56 -0.02 -21.41
CA ALA A 134 -5.69 0.56 -20.07
C ALA A 134 -4.49 0.22 -19.19
N LYS A 135 -4.16 1.12 -18.28
CA LYS A 135 -3.02 0.98 -17.35
C LYS A 135 -3.49 0.62 -15.94
N ALA A 136 -2.68 -0.14 -15.21
CA ALA A 136 -2.91 -0.34 -13.79
C ALA A 136 -1.64 -0.18 -12.98
N ILE A 137 -1.79 0.29 -11.73
CA ILE A 137 -0.76 0.26 -10.71
C ILE A 137 -1.23 -0.64 -9.57
N VAL A 138 -0.41 -1.65 -9.28
CA VAL A 138 -0.63 -2.56 -8.14
C VAL A 138 0.56 -2.43 -7.20
N THR A 139 0.31 -2.31 -5.89
CA THR A 139 1.38 -2.38 -4.89
C THR A 139 1.16 -3.56 -3.95
N ILE A 140 2.24 -4.23 -3.58
CA ILE A 140 2.22 -5.43 -2.75
C ILE A 140 3.39 -5.38 -1.77
N PRO A 141 3.18 -5.72 -0.47
CA PRO A 141 4.27 -5.78 0.48
C PRO A 141 5.12 -7.05 0.25
N TRP A 142 6.42 -6.92 0.40
CA TRP A 142 7.34 -8.06 0.51
C TRP A 142 7.63 -8.35 1.97
N SER A 143 8.03 -7.34 2.73
CA SER A 143 8.56 -7.49 4.08
C SER A 143 7.65 -6.89 5.15
N ALA A 144 6.33 -7.09 5.04
CA ALA A 144 5.39 -6.72 6.09
C ALA A 144 5.28 -7.82 7.16
N ARG A 145 5.07 -7.41 8.42
CA ARG A 145 4.70 -8.34 9.49
C ARG A 145 3.32 -8.94 9.22
N TYR A 146 3.02 -10.08 9.84
CA TYR A 146 1.66 -10.62 9.87
C TYR A 146 0.71 -9.60 10.52
N HIS A 147 -0.33 -9.19 9.79
CA HIS A 147 -1.28 -8.18 10.21
C HIS A 147 -2.68 -8.52 9.68
N TYR A 148 -3.70 -7.84 10.15
CA TYR A 148 -5.11 -8.07 9.74
C TYR A 148 -5.59 -9.53 9.85
N ALA A 149 -5.08 -10.25 10.86
CA ALA A 149 -5.46 -11.65 11.07
C ALA A 149 -6.98 -11.84 11.13
N PRO A 150 -7.56 -12.85 10.47
CA PRO A 150 -6.88 -13.95 9.75
C PRO A 150 -6.66 -13.69 8.25
N TYR A 151 -6.90 -12.49 7.74
CA TYR A 151 -6.96 -12.16 6.32
C TYR A 151 -5.63 -11.62 5.76
N ASP A 152 -4.49 -12.19 6.13
CA ASP A 152 -3.16 -11.86 5.61
C ASP A 152 -2.52 -13.16 5.12
N PHE A 153 -2.70 -13.46 3.83
CA PHE A 153 -2.43 -14.78 3.27
C PHE A 153 -1.07 -14.90 2.58
N PHE A 154 -0.61 -13.82 1.91
CA PHE A 154 0.48 -13.96 0.95
C PHE A 154 1.59 -12.91 1.08
N ARG A 155 2.81 -13.34 0.69
CA ARG A 155 3.95 -12.50 0.30
C ARG A 155 4.48 -13.03 -1.01
N TYR A 156 4.56 -12.19 -2.02
CA TYR A 156 4.81 -12.62 -3.38
C TYR A 156 6.24 -12.33 -3.80
N THR A 157 6.90 -13.30 -4.44
CA THR A 157 8.21 -13.12 -5.07
C THR A 157 8.07 -12.50 -6.45
N PRO A 158 9.12 -11.88 -7.03
CA PRO A 158 9.08 -11.40 -8.41
C PRO A 158 8.69 -12.48 -9.43
N SER A 159 9.10 -13.73 -9.19
CA SER A 159 8.75 -14.87 -10.06
C SER A 159 7.25 -15.17 -10.03
N SER A 160 6.64 -15.19 -8.83
CA SER A 160 5.19 -15.39 -8.71
C SER A 160 4.42 -14.22 -9.34
N LEU A 161 4.88 -12.97 -9.14
CA LEU A 161 4.24 -11.79 -9.73
C LEU A 161 4.24 -11.83 -11.26
N LYS A 162 5.35 -12.26 -11.90
CA LYS A 162 5.40 -12.44 -13.35
C LYS A 162 4.35 -13.45 -13.85
N THR A 163 4.15 -14.54 -13.12
CA THR A 163 3.15 -15.55 -13.46
C THR A 163 1.73 -15.04 -13.24
N MET A 164 1.48 -14.34 -12.11
CA MET A 164 0.16 -13.82 -11.75
C MET A 164 -0.38 -12.84 -12.81
N PHE A 165 0.49 -12.00 -13.36
CA PHE A 165 0.12 -10.97 -14.33
C PHE A 165 0.46 -11.31 -15.79
N ALA A 166 0.68 -12.58 -16.10
CA ALA A 166 1.10 -13.01 -17.44
C ALA A 166 0.04 -12.74 -18.57
N ALA A 167 -1.22 -12.53 -18.20
CA ALA A 167 -2.28 -12.18 -19.15
C ALA A 167 -2.19 -10.72 -19.66
N PHE A 168 -1.49 -9.83 -18.95
CA PHE A 168 -1.31 -8.44 -19.35
C PHE A 168 -0.26 -8.32 -20.45
N SER A 169 -0.47 -7.40 -21.39
CA SER A 169 0.48 -7.17 -22.50
C SER A 169 1.83 -6.64 -22.01
N LYS A 170 1.82 -5.92 -20.87
CA LYS A 170 3.01 -5.47 -20.14
C LYS A 170 2.79 -5.64 -18.64
N ALA A 171 3.79 -6.22 -17.95
CA ALA A 171 3.87 -6.28 -16.50
C ALA A 171 5.31 -5.93 -16.07
N GLU A 172 5.51 -4.72 -15.61
CA GLU A 172 6.79 -4.22 -15.12
C GLU A 172 6.79 -4.25 -13.59
N ILE A 173 7.69 -5.04 -13.00
CA ILE A 173 7.84 -5.17 -11.54
C ILE A 173 8.97 -4.26 -11.10
N VAL A 174 8.64 -3.29 -10.25
CA VAL A 174 9.57 -2.28 -9.72
C VAL A 174 9.71 -2.48 -8.22
N ASN A 175 10.94 -2.60 -7.74
CA ASN A 175 11.23 -2.72 -6.32
C ASN A 175 10.93 -1.41 -5.58
N ARG A 176 10.33 -1.50 -4.40
CA ARG A 176 10.12 -0.36 -3.49
C ARG A 176 11.24 -0.32 -2.45
N GLY A 177 12.32 0.42 -2.76
CA GLY A 177 13.50 0.54 -1.91
C GLY A 177 14.44 -0.66 -2.00
N THR A 178 15.34 -0.75 -1.02
CA THR A 178 16.37 -1.77 -0.89
C THR A 178 16.31 -2.44 0.50
N ASP A 179 17.23 -3.33 0.79
CA ASP A 179 17.39 -3.99 2.10
C ASP A 179 17.59 -2.99 3.25
N ILE A 180 18.34 -1.89 3.04
CA ILE A 180 18.60 -0.88 4.09
C ILE A 180 17.29 -0.25 4.61
N PRO A 181 16.41 0.36 3.80
CA PRO A 181 15.13 0.85 4.28
C PRO A 181 14.21 -0.28 4.78
N ASN A 182 14.34 -1.51 4.30
CA ASN A 182 13.59 -2.64 4.81
C ASN A 182 14.00 -2.98 6.24
N ILE A 183 15.29 -3.10 6.52
CA ILE A 183 15.84 -3.33 7.88
C ILE A 183 15.41 -2.17 8.79
N ALA A 184 15.58 -0.92 8.32
CA ALA A 184 15.19 0.25 9.08
C ALA A 184 13.69 0.24 9.45
N ASN A 185 12.82 -0.16 8.53
CA ASN A 185 11.38 -0.27 8.79
C ASN A 185 11.09 -1.28 9.92
N LYS A 186 11.81 -2.41 9.98
CA LYS A 186 11.69 -3.38 11.06
C LYS A 186 12.19 -2.81 12.40
N VAL A 187 13.30 -2.07 12.39
CA VAL A 187 13.83 -1.38 13.58
C VAL A 187 12.81 -0.33 14.08
N ILE A 188 12.23 0.46 13.20
CA ILE A 188 11.19 1.44 13.56
C ILE A 188 10.00 0.76 14.23
N VAL A 189 9.48 -0.31 13.65
CA VAL A 189 8.35 -1.08 14.22
C VAL A 189 8.71 -1.67 15.58
N LEU A 190 9.91 -2.26 15.71
CA LEU A 190 10.41 -2.81 16.98
C LEU A 190 10.47 -1.72 18.05
N TRP A 191 10.96 -0.53 17.69
CA TRP A 191 11.05 0.62 18.56
C TRP A 191 9.71 1.04 19.12
N PHE A 192 8.74 1.33 18.26
CA PHE A 192 7.42 1.78 18.70
C PHE A 192 6.70 0.75 19.57
N ARG A 193 6.84 -0.53 19.29
CA ARG A 193 6.27 -1.61 20.11
C ARG A 193 6.84 -1.67 21.52
N ASN A 194 8.08 -1.24 21.70
CA ASN A 194 8.73 -1.25 23.02
C ASN A 194 8.66 0.11 23.71
N LEU A 195 8.50 1.20 22.98
CA LEU A 195 8.26 2.52 23.55
C LEU A 195 6.82 2.66 24.09
N LEU A 196 5.86 2.00 23.43
CA LEU A 196 4.44 1.98 23.80
C LEU A 196 3.96 0.53 24.02
N PRO A 197 4.47 -0.15 25.06
CA PRO A 197 4.18 -1.55 25.25
C PRO A 197 2.75 -1.78 25.76
N ALA A 198 2.06 -2.77 25.19
CA ALA A 198 0.74 -3.20 25.65
C ALA A 198 0.75 -3.92 27.00
N GLN A 199 1.91 -4.45 27.42
CA GLN A 199 2.07 -5.22 28.67
C GLN A 199 2.67 -4.34 29.76
N ALA A 200 2.02 -4.25 30.94
CA ALA A 200 2.42 -3.36 32.02
C ALA A 200 3.88 -3.55 32.49
N TRP A 201 4.35 -4.79 32.62
CA TRP A 201 5.72 -5.06 33.06
C TRP A 201 6.81 -4.54 32.09
N LYS A 202 6.50 -4.39 30.83
CA LYS A 202 7.45 -3.88 29.81
C LYS A 202 7.73 -2.38 29.94
N TRP A 203 6.90 -1.62 30.67
CA TRP A 203 7.15 -0.22 30.94
C TRP A 203 8.47 0.02 31.71
N LEU A 204 8.96 -0.97 32.43
CA LEU A 204 10.29 -0.93 33.08
C LEU A 204 11.44 -0.75 32.10
N PHE A 205 11.26 -1.18 30.84
CA PHE A 205 12.30 -1.12 29.81
C PHE A 205 12.20 0.13 28.91
N VAL A 206 11.13 0.91 29.02
CA VAL A 206 10.92 2.13 28.21
C VAL A 206 12.09 3.11 28.34
N PRO A 207 12.69 3.37 29.53
CA PRO A 207 13.85 4.26 29.64
C PRO A 207 15.03 3.83 28.76
N ILE A 208 15.28 2.51 28.61
CA ILE A 208 16.34 1.98 27.73
C ILE A 208 16.05 2.35 26.27
N TRP A 209 14.80 2.21 25.83
CA TRP A 209 14.42 2.56 24.44
C TRP A 209 14.51 4.07 24.18
N ILE A 210 14.24 4.90 25.19
CA ILE A 210 14.45 6.35 25.12
C ILE A 210 15.94 6.66 24.96
N ILE A 211 16.81 6.06 25.76
CA ILE A 211 18.27 6.24 25.68
C ILE A 211 18.82 5.81 24.31
N LEU A 212 18.27 4.74 23.73
CA LEU A 212 18.65 4.26 22.40
C LEU A 212 18.05 5.06 21.24
N SER A 213 17.18 6.07 21.48
CA SER A 213 16.53 6.88 20.42
C SER A 213 17.49 7.51 19.40
N PRO A 214 18.71 7.96 19.74
CA PRO A 214 19.64 8.45 18.74
C PRO A 214 20.01 7.39 17.67
N ILE A 215 20.08 6.11 18.05
CA ILE A 215 20.34 5.01 17.09
C ILE A 215 19.18 4.88 16.10
N LEU A 216 17.93 4.97 16.60
CA LEU A 216 16.76 4.99 15.72
C LEU A 216 16.82 6.16 14.73
N MET A 217 17.15 7.36 15.21
CA MET A 217 17.23 8.54 14.35
C MET A 217 18.29 8.37 13.24
N LEU A 218 19.46 7.81 13.57
CA LEU A 218 20.50 7.49 12.59
C LEU A 218 20.03 6.41 11.61
N THR A 219 19.31 5.40 12.08
CA THR A 219 18.74 4.35 11.23
C THR A 219 17.71 4.92 10.24
N VAL A 220 16.83 5.81 10.71
CA VAL A 220 15.85 6.50 9.85
C VAL A 220 16.55 7.38 8.83
N LEU A 221 17.56 8.16 9.23
CA LEU A 221 18.36 8.99 8.32
C LEU A 221 19.03 8.14 7.25
N ALA A 222 19.70 7.05 7.64
CA ALA A 222 20.35 6.13 6.71
C ALA A 222 19.37 5.53 5.71
N ALA A 223 18.14 5.16 6.16
CA ALA A 223 17.10 4.66 5.28
C ALA A 223 16.64 5.70 4.25
N HIS A 224 16.45 6.95 4.65
CA HIS A 224 16.09 8.03 3.73
C HIS A 224 17.21 8.30 2.71
N ILE A 225 18.48 8.30 3.15
CA ILE A 225 19.63 8.43 2.27
C ILE A 225 19.65 7.27 1.27
N ALA A 226 19.48 6.03 1.74
CA ALA A 226 19.43 4.85 0.89
C ALA A 226 18.29 4.92 -0.14
N LEU A 227 17.11 5.42 0.25
CA LEU A 227 15.98 5.63 -0.66
C LEU A 227 16.20 6.76 -1.69
N ILE A 228 17.03 7.75 -1.38
CA ILE A 228 17.35 8.85 -2.30
C ILE A 228 18.38 8.40 -3.34
N PHE A 229 19.41 7.70 -2.88
CA PHE A 229 20.58 7.34 -3.70
C PHE A 229 20.55 5.89 -4.23
N GLY A 230 19.52 5.10 -3.91
CA GLY A 230 19.41 3.71 -4.32
C GLY A 230 20.48 2.81 -3.71
N ILE A 231 20.93 3.11 -2.48
CA ILE A 231 21.99 2.34 -1.79
C ILE A 231 21.40 1.06 -1.19
N GLY A 232 22.11 -0.05 -1.35
CA GLY A 232 21.73 -1.38 -0.84
C GLY A 232 21.34 -2.36 -1.94
N SER A 233 21.01 -3.61 -1.56
CA SER A 233 20.51 -4.64 -2.47
C SER A 233 19.01 -4.51 -2.72
N THR A 234 18.60 -4.78 -3.95
CA THR A 234 17.19 -4.86 -4.33
C THR A 234 16.57 -6.25 -4.11
N ASP A 235 17.32 -7.19 -3.54
CA ASP A 235 16.88 -8.58 -3.33
C ASP A 235 15.89 -8.71 -2.15
N ASP A 236 15.95 -7.77 -1.19
CA ASP A 236 15.05 -7.72 -0.03
C ASP A 236 14.42 -6.32 0.15
N PRO A 237 13.57 -5.86 -0.79
CA PRO A 237 12.94 -4.54 -0.74
C PRO A 237 11.83 -4.47 0.32
N LEU A 238 11.25 -3.31 0.53
CA LEU A 238 10.03 -3.14 1.33
C LEU A 238 8.82 -3.83 0.68
N GLY A 239 8.73 -3.81 -0.64
CA GLY A 239 7.66 -4.37 -1.44
C GLY A 239 7.87 -4.15 -2.92
N TYR A 240 6.85 -4.40 -3.69
CA TYR A 240 6.86 -4.25 -5.15
C TYR A 240 5.74 -3.33 -5.62
N THR A 241 6.02 -2.58 -6.68
CA THR A 241 5.01 -1.92 -7.50
C THR A 241 4.99 -2.59 -8.85
N ILE A 242 3.81 -2.96 -9.32
CA ILE A 242 3.62 -3.60 -10.61
C ILE A 242 2.86 -2.60 -11.50
N LEU A 243 3.48 -2.24 -12.62
CA LEU A 243 2.88 -1.38 -13.64
C LEU A 243 2.40 -2.26 -14.79
N LEU A 244 1.10 -2.25 -15.02
CA LEU A 244 0.43 -3.14 -15.97
C LEU A 244 -0.13 -2.35 -17.15
N THR A 245 -0.19 -3.00 -18.32
CA THR A 245 -0.98 -2.58 -19.48
C THR A 245 -1.78 -3.77 -19.98
N LYS A 246 -3.08 -3.59 -20.21
CA LYS A 246 -3.94 -4.61 -20.83
C LYS A 246 -3.71 -4.72 -22.32
#